data_9d9ac2f32a4ed82de648c9603a1f0130
#
_entry.id   9d9ac2f32a4ed82de648c9603a1f0130
#
_cell.length_a   1.000
_cell.length_b   1.000
_cell.length_c   1.000
_cell.angle_alpha   90.00
_cell.angle_beta   90.00
_cell.angle_gamma   90.00
#
_symmetry.space_group_name_H-M   'P 1'
#
loop_
_entity.id
_entity.type
_entity.pdbx_description
1 polymer ?
#
loop_
_entity_poly.entity_id
_entity_poly.type
_entity_poly.pdbx_seq_one_letter_code
_entity_poly.pdbx_strand_id
1 'polypeptide(L)'
;NQTGQMLAALLGWPQATFAHKLELGDGKADIEREIDGGLQTVEVKLPAVMTVDLRLNEPRYASLPNIMKAKKKPIDEKTPADYGVDVTPRLKTLKVTEPPKRQAGIKVKSVSELLAKLKEVGAI
;
A
#
# COMPACT_ATOMS: atom_id res chain seq x y z
N ASN A 1 1.44 -0.27 2.32
CA ASN A 1 2.69 -0.49 1.61
C ASN A 1 2.85 -1.98 1.29
N GLN A 2 3.89 -2.68 1.75
CA GLN A 2 4.18 -4.08 1.37
C GLN A 2 3.88 -5.10 2.48
N THR A 3 3.59 -4.67 3.68
CA THR A 3 3.42 -5.55 4.85
C THR A 3 2.30 -6.58 4.66
N GLY A 4 1.14 -6.16 4.15
CA GLY A 4 0.01 -7.08 3.94
C GLY A 4 0.31 -8.15 2.89
N GLN A 5 0.93 -7.78 1.78
CA GLN A 5 1.31 -8.71 0.72
C GLN A 5 2.35 -9.73 1.20
N MET A 6 3.36 -9.27 1.96
CA MET A 6 4.39 -10.14 2.54
C MET A 6 3.78 -11.08 3.58
N LEU A 7 2.87 -10.59 4.43
CA LEU A 7 2.16 -11.41 5.41
C LEU A 7 1.33 -12.50 4.72
N ALA A 8 0.58 -12.15 3.67
CA ALA A 8 -0.19 -13.12 2.89
C ALA A 8 0.68 -14.22 2.30
N ALA A 9 1.82 -13.84 1.73
CA ALA A 9 2.79 -14.79 1.16
C ALA A 9 3.36 -15.74 2.22
N LEU A 10 3.72 -15.22 3.39
CA LEU A 10 4.24 -16.04 4.50
C LEU A 10 3.19 -17.00 5.05
N LEU A 11 1.92 -16.62 5.06
CA LEU A 11 0.81 -17.46 5.49
C LEU A 11 0.33 -18.43 4.41
N GLY A 12 0.71 -18.23 3.15
CA GLY A 12 0.13 -18.95 2.00
C GLY A 12 -1.36 -18.64 1.78
N TRP A 13 -1.81 -17.45 2.19
CA TRP A 13 -3.20 -17.02 2.08
C TRP A 13 -3.43 -16.13 0.86
N PRO A 14 -4.65 -16.17 0.27
CA PRO A 14 -5.06 -15.18 -0.73
C PRO A 14 -4.96 -13.76 -0.20
N GLN A 15 -4.77 -12.80 -1.11
CA GLN A 15 -4.66 -11.39 -0.74
C GLN A 15 -5.51 -10.50 -1.65
N ALA A 16 -6.05 -9.43 -1.06
CA ALA A 16 -6.62 -8.31 -1.79
C ALA A 16 -6.17 -7.00 -1.12
N THR A 17 -5.44 -6.18 -1.86
CA THR A 17 -4.81 -4.97 -1.34
C THR A 17 -5.49 -3.73 -1.87
N PHE A 18 -5.49 -2.65 -1.04
CA PHE A 18 -6.13 -1.37 -1.38
C PHE A 18 -7.64 -1.51 -1.60
N ALA A 19 -8.32 -2.22 -0.69
CA ALA A 19 -9.74 -2.46 -0.79
C ALA A 19 -10.54 -1.15 -0.70
N HIS A 20 -11.38 -0.93 -1.72
CA HIS A 20 -12.32 0.19 -1.81
C HIS A 20 -13.73 -0.26 -1.38
N LYS A 21 -14.09 -1.49 -1.70
CA LYS A 21 -15.37 -2.10 -1.29
C LYS A 21 -15.15 -3.56 -0.92
N LEU A 22 -15.90 -4.04 0.06
CA LEU A 22 -15.82 -5.42 0.56
C LEU A 22 -17.21 -5.99 0.72
N GLU A 23 -17.47 -7.12 0.09
CA GLU A 23 -18.68 -7.91 0.26
C GLU A 23 -18.30 -9.33 0.73
N LEU A 24 -18.79 -9.72 1.91
CA LEU A 24 -18.51 -11.04 2.48
C LEU A 24 -19.59 -12.03 2.06
N GLY A 25 -19.17 -13.18 1.54
CA GLY A 25 -20.00 -14.33 1.24
C GLY A 25 -19.65 -15.54 2.09
N ASP A 26 -20.27 -16.68 1.79
CA ASP A 26 -19.99 -17.95 2.47
C ASP A 26 -18.64 -18.52 1.99
N GLY A 27 -17.64 -18.45 2.87
CA GLY A 27 -16.28 -18.92 2.62
C GLY A 27 -15.45 -18.11 1.60
N LYS A 28 -15.99 -16.98 1.13
CA LYS A 28 -15.33 -16.10 0.16
C LYS A 28 -15.64 -14.63 0.39
N ALA A 29 -14.89 -13.76 -0.25
CA ALA A 29 -15.15 -12.32 -0.27
C ALA A 29 -14.90 -11.75 -1.67
N ASP A 30 -15.80 -10.86 -2.09
CA ASP A 30 -15.65 -10.05 -3.29
C ASP A 30 -15.12 -8.69 -2.87
N ILE A 31 -13.95 -8.33 -3.40
CA ILE A 31 -13.25 -7.10 -3.05
C ILE A 31 -13.03 -6.26 -4.30
N GLU A 32 -13.60 -5.06 -4.30
CA GLU A 32 -13.24 -4.04 -5.26
C GLU A 32 -12.02 -3.28 -4.73
N ARG A 33 -10.94 -3.27 -5.47
CA ARG A 33 -9.67 -2.68 -5.09
C ARG A 33 -9.23 -1.61 -6.08
N GLU A 34 -8.48 -0.64 -5.60
CA GLU A 34 -7.90 0.39 -6.45
C GLU A 34 -6.58 -0.08 -7.06
N ILE A 35 -6.44 0.14 -8.36
CA ILE A 35 -5.23 -0.08 -9.15
C ILE A 35 -4.92 1.19 -9.96
N ASP A 36 -3.74 1.31 -10.54
CA ASP A 36 -3.31 2.50 -11.30
C ASP A 36 -4.25 2.82 -12.48
N GLY A 37 -4.86 1.82 -13.09
CA GLY A 37 -5.80 1.98 -14.20
C GLY A 37 -7.28 2.16 -13.81
N GLY A 38 -7.61 2.18 -12.50
CA GLY A 38 -8.99 2.30 -12.03
C GLY A 38 -9.34 1.31 -10.92
N LEU A 39 -10.45 0.62 -11.04
CA LEU A 39 -10.94 -0.36 -10.07
C LEU A 39 -10.87 -1.78 -10.63
N GLN A 40 -10.56 -2.74 -9.78
CA GLN A 40 -10.52 -4.16 -10.10
C GLN A 40 -11.30 -4.94 -9.04
N THR A 41 -12.26 -5.75 -9.45
CA THR A 41 -12.95 -6.67 -8.53
C THR A 41 -12.26 -8.03 -8.55
N VAL A 42 -11.96 -8.54 -7.37
CA VAL A 42 -11.38 -9.87 -7.16
C VAL A 42 -12.19 -10.66 -6.16
N GLU A 43 -12.43 -11.93 -6.44
CA GLU A 43 -12.98 -12.88 -5.47
C GLU A 43 -11.82 -13.63 -4.81
N VAL A 44 -11.80 -13.70 -3.49
CA VAL A 44 -10.83 -14.47 -2.72
C VAL A 44 -11.51 -15.45 -1.78
N LYS A 45 -10.92 -16.64 -1.62
CA LYS A 45 -11.33 -17.60 -0.60
C LYS A 45 -10.88 -17.13 0.78
N LEU A 46 -11.70 -17.38 1.80
CA LEU A 46 -11.36 -17.10 3.19
C LEU A 46 -10.71 -18.34 3.85
N PRO A 47 -9.70 -18.15 4.72
CA PRO A 47 -9.16 -16.88 5.20
C PRO A 47 -8.28 -16.17 4.15
N ALA A 48 -8.27 -14.83 4.18
CA ALA A 48 -7.52 -14.00 3.25
C ALA A 48 -6.92 -12.78 3.98
N VAL A 49 -5.85 -12.20 3.44
CA VAL A 49 -5.28 -10.94 3.92
C VAL A 49 -5.80 -9.80 3.05
N MET A 50 -6.43 -8.82 3.68
CA MET A 50 -6.94 -7.63 3.00
C MET A 50 -6.28 -6.39 3.58
N THR A 51 -5.80 -5.49 2.72
CA THR A 51 -5.33 -4.20 3.17
C THR A 51 -6.35 -3.12 2.85
N VAL A 52 -6.59 -2.27 3.82
CA VAL A 52 -7.60 -1.21 3.75
C VAL A 52 -7.00 0.12 4.17
N ASP A 53 -7.59 1.19 3.68
CA ASP A 53 -7.28 2.55 4.10
C ASP A 53 -8.57 3.37 4.28
N LEU A 54 -8.46 4.68 4.34
CA LEU A 54 -9.59 5.59 4.56
C LEU A 54 -10.68 5.51 3.46
N ARG A 55 -10.40 4.89 2.31
CA ARG A 55 -11.31 4.81 1.16
C ARG A 55 -12.38 3.73 1.31
N LEU A 56 -12.16 2.73 2.17
CA LEU A 56 -13.15 1.68 2.38
C LEU A 56 -14.46 2.20 2.98
N ASN A 57 -14.38 3.09 3.97
CA ASN A 57 -15.53 3.77 4.56
C ASN A 57 -15.10 5.03 5.31
N GLU A 58 -16.07 5.93 5.55
CA GLU A 58 -15.84 7.13 6.30
C GLU A 58 -15.56 6.81 7.78
N PRO A 59 -14.44 7.29 8.37
CA PRO A 59 -14.11 7.05 9.76
C PRO A 59 -15.12 7.69 10.70
N ARG A 60 -15.55 6.94 11.72
CA ARG A 60 -16.45 7.44 12.76
C ARG A 60 -15.70 8.27 13.79
N TYR A 61 -16.33 9.35 14.27
CA TYR A 61 -15.82 10.08 15.44
C TYR A 61 -16.00 9.27 16.73
N ALA A 62 -14.98 9.27 17.57
CA ALA A 62 -15.07 8.66 18.88
C ALA A 62 -15.86 9.55 19.84
N SER A 63 -16.93 9.02 20.46
CA SER A 63 -17.64 9.71 21.55
C SER A 63 -16.80 9.74 22.82
N LEU A 64 -17.03 10.73 23.68
CA LEU A 64 -16.29 10.84 24.95
C LEU A 64 -16.35 9.56 25.80
N PRO A 65 -17.50 8.88 25.99
CA PRO A 65 -17.55 7.59 26.68
C PRO A 65 -16.65 6.51 26.03
N ASN A 66 -16.57 6.47 24.70
CA ASN A 66 -15.73 5.51 24.01
C ASN A 66 -14.23 5.83 24.16
N ILE A 67 -13.85 7.10 24.17
CA ILE A 67 -12.49 7.54 24.48
C ILE A 67 -12.09 7.08 25.89
N MET A 68 -12.97 7.26 26.87
CA MET A 68 -12.72 6.86 28.26
C MET A 68 -12.62 5.33 28.41
N LYS A 69 -13.44 4.57 27.66
CA LYS A 69 -13.33 3.11 27.60
C LYS A 69 -12.04 2.65 26.96
N ALA A 70 -11.62 3.29 25.86
CA ALA A 70 -10.39 2.96 25.16
C ALA A 70 -9.15 3.14 26.03
N LYS A 71 -9.10 4.22 26.86
CA LYS A 71 -8.01 4.45 27.81
C LYS A 71 -7.84 3.35 28.86
N LYS A 72 -8.90 2.57 29.12
CA LYS A 72 -8.90 1.46 30.09
C LYS A 72 -8.64 0.10 29.45
N LYS A 73 -8.54 0.03 28.12
CA LYS A 73 -8.25 -1.24 27.44
C LYS A 73 -6.80 -1.64 27.68
N PRO A 74 -6.54 -2.91 28.01
CA PRO A 74 -5.17 -3.39 28.14
C PRO A 74 -4.48 -3.33 26.78
N ILE A 75 -3.20 -2.95 26.79
CA ILE A 75 -2.30 -3.01 25.63
C ILE A 75 -1.24 -4.06 25.97
N ASP A 76 -1.16 -5.10 25.14
CA ASP A 76 -0.13 -6.15 25.28
C ASP A 76 1.09 -5.72 24.45
N GLU A 77 2.10 -5.20 25.12
CA GLU A 77 3.35 -4.76 24.49
C GLU A 77 4.33 -5.93 24.45
N LYS A 78 4.77 -6.30 23.24
CA LYS A 78 5.74 -7.35 23.03
C LYS A 78 6.88 -6.87 22.15
N THR A 79 8.06 -7.36 22.42
CA THR A 79 9.26 -7.09 21.65
C THR A 79 9.46 -8.15 20.57
N PRO A 80 10.25 -7.89 19.52
CA PRO A 80 10.60 -8.92 18.54
C PRO A 80 11.26 -10.16 19.18
N ALA A 81 12.00 -9.97 20.27
CA ALA A 81 12.62 -11.06 21.01
C ALA A 81 11.60 -12.02 21.65
N ASP A 82 10.43 -11.51 22.09
CA ASP A 82 9.35 -12.34 22.62
C ASP A 82 8.76 -13.29 21.58
N TYR A 83 8.96 -12.98 20.30
CA TYR A 83 8.58 -13.82 19.16
C TYR A 83 9.75 -14.60 18.57
N GLY A 84 10.96 -14.49 19.14
CA GLY A 84 12.16 -15.14 18.62
C GLY A 84 12.61 -14.62 17.26
N VAL A 85 12.28 -13.37 16.90
CA VAL A 85 12.57 -12.77 15.60
C VAL A 85 13.76 -11.81 15.71
N ASP A 86 14.77 -12.01 14.86
CA ASP A 86 15.87 -11.06 14.67
C ASP A 86 15.46 -9.95 13.69
N VAL A 87 15.38 -8.72 14.19
CA VAL A 87 15.09 -7.51 13.41
C VAL A 87 16.32 -6.62 13.20
N THR A 88 17.51 -7.13 13.42
CA THR A 88 18.75 -6.39 13.23
C THR A 88 18.82 -5.82 11.81
N PRO A 89 19.04 -4.50 11.66
CA PRO A 89 19.14 -3.89 10.33
C PRO A 89 20.30 -4.49 9.52
N ARG A 90 19.99 -4.96 8.32
CA ARG A 90 20.99 -5.54 7.39
C ARG A 90 21.51 -4.52 6.39
N LEU A 91 20.94 -3.31 6.39
CA LEU A 91 21.32 -2.20 5.52
C LEU A 91 21.82 -1.04 6.37
N LYS A 92 22.88 -0.38 5.89
CA LYS A 92 23.42 0.86 6.48
C LYS A 92 23.30 1.97 5.47
N THR A 93 22.63 3.06 5.83
CA THR A 93 22.58 4.27 5.00
C THR A 93 23.97 4.93 5.03
N LEU A 94 24.62 4.98 3.88
CA LEU A 94 25.96 5.57 3.76
C LEU A 94 25.89 7.08 3.55
N LYS A 95 24.90 7.56 2.78
CA LYS A 95 24.77 8.96 2.44
C LYS A 95 23.33 9.30 2.09
N VAL A 96 22.86 10.45 2.53
CA VAL A 96 21.60 11.06 2.12
C VAL A 96 21.92 12.39 1.46
N THR A 97 21.42 12.61 0.25
CA THR A 97 21.61 13.86 -0.51
C THR A 97 20.28 14.30 -1.10
N GLU A 98 20.10 15.60 -1.26
CA GLU A 98 18.97 16.11 -2.03
C GLU A 98 19.03 15.60 -3.47
N PRO A 99 17.88 15.27 -4.09
CA PRO A 99 17.86 14.94 -5.51
C PRO A 99 18.32 16.16 -6.34
N PRO A 100 19.01 15.94 -7.46
CA PRO A 100 19.41 17.04 -8.33
C PRO A 100 18.17 17.78 -8.84
N LYS A 101 18.26 19.11 -8.90
CA LYS A 101 17.18 19.93 -9.46
C LYS A 101 16.92 19.53 -10.91
N ARG A 102 15.67 19.21 -11.21
CA ARG A 102 15.26 18.93 -12.59
C ARG A 102 15.36 20.21 -13.41
N GLN A 103 15.99 20.13 -14.56
CA GLN A 103 15.99 21.22 -15.53
C GLN A 103 14.69 21.19 -16.34
N ALA A 104 14.26 22.37 -16.82
CA ALA A 104 13.13 22.45 -17.71
C ALA A 104 13.42 21.70 -19.01
N GLY A 105 12.41 21.02 -19.53
CA GLY A 105 12.51 20.36 -20.84
C GLY A 105 12.57 21.36 -22.00
N ILE A 106 12.82 20.84 -23.18
CA ILE A 106 12.83 21.61 -24.43
C ILE A 106 11.37 21.72 -24.95
N LYS A 107 10.93 22.94 -25.24
CA LYS A 107 9.65 23.14 -25.92
C LYS A 107 9.83 22.94 -27.42
N VAL A 108 9.06 22.04 -27.99
CA VAL A 108 9.06 21.75 -29.45
C VAL A 108 7.85 22.38 -30.12
N LYS A 109 7.97 22.68 -31.42
CA LYS A 109 6.94 23.38 -32.20
C LYS A 109 6.01 22.43 -32.98
N SER A 110 6.39 21.18 -33.15
CA SER A 110 5.63 20.20 -33.91
C SER A 110 5.80 18.78 -33.35
N VAL A 111 4.87 17.90 -33.72
CA VAL A 111 4.94 16.46 -33.38
C VAL A 111 6.17 15.81 -34.03
N SER A 112 6.50 16.19 -35.26
CA SER A 112 7.69 15.66 -35.95
C SER A 112 8.99 16.01 -35.22
N GLU A 113 9.09 17.23 -34.71
CA GLU A 113 10.25 17.66 -33.90
C GLU A 113 10.29 16.90 -32.56
N LEU A 114 9.14 16.66 -31.93
CA LEU A 114 9.05 15.84 -30.71
C LEU A 114 9.57 14.43 -30.94
N LEU A 115 9.10 13.77 -32.00
CA LEU A 115 9.52 12.42 -32.36
C LEU A 115 11.02 12.34 -32.64
N ALA A 116 11.57 13.34 -33.35
CA ALA A 116 13.01 13.41 -33.62
C ALA A 116 13.81 13.52 -32.30
N LYS A 117 13.36 14.36 -31.37
CA LYS A 117 14.01 14.53 -30.07
C LYS A 117 13.90 13.29 -29.18
N LEU A 118 12.75 12.62 -29.18
CA LEU A 118 12.58 11.38 -28.41
C LEU A 118 13.49 10.26 -28.93
N LYS A 119 13.68 10.17 -30.26
CA LYS A 119 14.63 9.23 -30.89
C LYS A 119 16.08 9.58 -30.52
N GLU A 120 16.44 10.87 -30.56
CA GLU A 120 17.79 11.35 -30.22
C GLU A 120 18.19 10.95 -28.78
N VAL A 121 17.24 11.00 -27.83
CA VAL A 121 17.49 10.63 -26.43
C VAL A 121 17.22 9.15 -26.12
N GLY A 122 16.86 8.34 -27.13
CA GLY A 122 16.61 6.90 -26.96
C GLY A 122 15.37 6.56 -26.13
N ALA A 123 14.38 7.46 -26.14
CA ALA A 123 13.12 7.25 -25.42
C ALA A 123 12.07 6.47 -26.23
N ILE A 124 12.26 6.39 -27.56
CA ILE A 124 11.47 5.60 -28.54
C ILE A 124 12.38 5.06 -29.63
#